data_a5417228d976027638d0788d26fa2fb0
#
_entry.id   a5417228d976027638d0788d26fa2fb0
#
_cell.length_a   1.000
_cell.length_b   1.000
_cell.length_c   1.000
_cell.angle_alpha   90.00
_cell.angle_beta   90.00
_cell.angle_gamma   90.00
#
_symmetry.space_group_name_H-M   'P 1'
#
loop_
_entity.id
_entity.type
_entity.pdbx_description
1 polymer ?
#
loop_
_entity_poly.entity_id
_entity_poly.type
_entity_poly.pdbx_seq_one_letter_code
_entity_poly.pdbx_strand_id
1 'polypeptide(L)'
;QVENFNYLLSRLKIILNMSVKQIEKIKKKRKQLKPWESLIVSENLSWDEFSKINNYLYELVGVKPVMTISRDYPFNDIYTHVLGYVSQPNEEDILANKVIQEKFVPGIKIGKLGLEKTLENDLIGVNDIQRYEVNAYGKRINQLEYQKGKQESKIRITLDTDVQKLSAELLEGKAGSISVMDIYTGEMIAMYSSPSYNPNSFLFGISQDEWQLIRNNPLKPLINKTLSGLYSPGSTIKPIVALSALENGIMDTNFKVQCKGKMELHGQTFHCWKEKGHGWMSLKNAMKQSCDTYFYEIARKLGVDKLKVTADKFGLGKKVLGEY
;
A
#
# COMPACT_ATOMS: atom_id res chain seq x y z
N GLN A 1 -39.19 3.46 14.54
CA GLN A 1 -38.97 2.16 15.20
C GLN A 1 -39.50 1.07 14.29
N VAL A 2 -38.72 0.02 14.10
CA VAL A 2 -39.13 -1.14 13.29
C VAL A 2 -39.97 -2.04 14.17
N GLU A 3 -41.28 -2.14 13.91
CA GLU A 3 -42.22 -2.95 14.71
C GLU A 3 -41.87 -4.45 14.63
N ASN A 4 -41.43 -4.93 13.47
CA ASN A 4 -41.03 -6.33 13.28
C ASN A 4 -39.70 -6.47 12.52
N PHE A 5 -38.61 -6.46 13.28
CA PHE A 5 -37.26 -6.55 12.72
C PHE A 5 -37.02 -7.86 11.93
N ASN A 6 -37.57 -8.98 12.39
CA ASN A 6 -37.37 -10.27 11.71
C ASN A 6 -38.09 -10.32 10.37
N TYR A 7 -39.30 -9.78 10.28
CA TYR A 7 -40.03 -9.67 9.02
C TYR A 7 -39.29 -8.76 8.04
N LEU A 8 -38.86 -7.58 8.50
CA LEU A 8 -38.10 -6.63 7.69
C LEU A 8 -36.85 -7.28 7.13
N LEU A 9 -36.09 -7.98 7.98
CA LEU A 9 -34.86 -8.64 7.58
C LEU A 9 -35.09 -9.77 6.59
N SER A 10 -36.22 -10.49 6.70
CA SER A 10 -36.61 -11.52 5.73
C SER A 10 -36.93 -10.92 4.33
N ARG A 11 -37.60 -9.75 4.29
CA ARG A 11 -37.86 -9.03 3.04
C ARG A 11 -36.55 -8.52 2.42
N LEU A 12 -35.69 -7.88 3.20
CA LEU A 12 -34.37 -7.41 2.75
C LEU A 12 -33.50 -8.55 2.23
N LYS A 13 -33.57 -9.74 2.86
CA LYS A 13 -32.87 -10.93 2.38
C LYS A 13 -33.25 -11.29 0.96
N ILE A 14 -34.54 -11.24 0.64
CA ILE A 14 -35.04 -11.57 -0.70
C ILE A 14 -34.64 -10.48 -1.70
N ILE A 15 -34.88 -9.22 -1.38
CA ILE A 15 -34.63 -8.08 -2.28
C ILE A 15 -33.15 -7.95 -2.65
N LEU A 16 -32.25 -8.13 -1.66
CA LEU A 16 -30.79 -8.01 -1.80
C LEU A 16 -30.06 -9.34 -1.97
N ASN A 17 -30.79 -10.44 -2.12
CA ASN A 17 -30.22 -11.80 -2.25
C ASN A 17 -29.16 -12.12 -1.20
N MET A 18 -29.43 -11.79 0.08
CA MET A 18 -28.46 -11.91 1.16
C MET A 18 -28.27 -13.36 1.61
N SER A 19 -27.02 -13.73 1.86
CA SER A 19 -26.67 -15.04 2.41
C SER A 19 -27.08 -15.20 3.88
N VAL A 20 -27.20 -16.45 4.34
CA VAL A 20 -27.51 -16.75 5.75
C VAL A 20 -26.45 -16.15 6.68
N LYS A 21 -25.18 -16.23 6.31
CA LYS A 21 -24.06 -15.66 7.11
C LYS A 21 -24.19 -14.14 7.27
N GLN A 22 -24.58 -13.41 6.23
CA GLN A 22 -24.84 -11.97 6.31
C GLN A 22 -25.97 -11.64 7.28
N ILE A 23 -27.06 -12.39 7.20
CA ILE A 23 -28.22 -12.23 8.10
C ILE A 23 -27.83 -12.45 9.57
N GLU A 24 -27.06 -13.49 9.86
CA GLU A 24 -26.58 -13.77 11.22
C GLU A 24 -25.68 -12.65 11.74
N LYS A 25 -24.78 -12.13 10.90
CA LYS A 25 -23.93 -10.99 11.23
C LYS A 25 -24.75 -9.74 11.57
N ILE A 26 -25.79 -9.45 10.80
CA ILE A 26 -26.70 -8.33 11.04
C ILE A 26 -27.44 -8.50 12.37
N LYS A 27 -27.99 -9.71 12.63
CA LYS A 27 -28.66 -10.02 13.90
C LYS A 27 -27.73 -9.85 15.10
N LYS A 28 -26.46 -10.27 14.97
CA LYS A 28 -25.46 -10.11 16.03
C LYS A 28 -25.16 -8.63 16.27
N LYS A 29 -24.91 -7.84 15.21
CA LYS A 29 -24.71 -6.38 15.32
C LYS A 29 -25.90 -5.69 15.98
N ARG A 30 -27.14 -6.04 15.60
CA ARG A 30 -28.35 -5.43 16.19
C ARG A 30 -28.43 -5.61 17.70
N LYS A 31 -27.98 -6.73 18.24
CA LYS A 31 -27.96 -6.99 19.70
C LYS A 31 -26.98 -6.09 20.46
N GLN A 32 -25.97 -5.57 19.80
CA GLN A 32 -24.95 -4.70 20.39
C GLN A 32 -25.33 -3.22 20.35
N LEU A 33 -26.29 -2.84 19.50
CA LEU A 33 -26.71 -1.46 19.30
C LEU A 33 -27.86 -1.09 20.24
N LYS A 34 -27.87 0.17 20.67
CA LYS A 34 -28.99 0.75 21.42
C LYS A 34 -30.24 0.88 20.52
N PRO A 35 -31.46 0.94 21.10
CA PRO A 35 -32.72 0.98 20.32
C PRO A 35 -32.83 2.13 19.31
N TRP A 36 -32.17 3.24 19.56
CA TRP A 36 -32.20 4.44 18.72
C TRP A 36 -31.05 4.51 17.71
N GLU A 37 -30.08 3.64 17.81
CA GLU A 37 -28.94 3.62 16.88
C GLU A 37 -29.33 2.96 15.56
N SER A 38 -28.86 3.56 14.46
CA SER A 38 -29.07 3.04 13.12
C SER A 38 -28.16 1.85 12.86
N LEU A 39 -28.73 0.79 12.31
CA LEU A 39 -28.00 -0.41 11.89
C LEU A 39 -27.75 -0.38 10.38
N ILE A 40 -26.49 -0.40 9.97
CA ILE A 40 -26.14 -0.57 8.56
C ILE A 40 -26.35 -2.04 8.19
N VAL A 41 -27.28 -2.26 7.26
CA VAL A 41 -27.67 -3.60 6.79
C VAL A 41 -26.82 -4.06 5.61
N SER A 42 -26.61 -3.18 4.66
CA SER A 42 -25.76 -3.40 3.48
C SER A 42 -25.07 -2.12 3.07
N GLU A 43 -23.86 -2.25 2.58
CA GLU A 43 -23.06 -1.18 2.00
C GLU A 43 -22.81 -1.47 0.53
N ASN A 44 -22.46 -0.45 -0.25
CA ASN A 44 -22.13 -0.56 -1.68
C ASN A 44 -23.21 -1.26 -2.52
N LEU A 45 -24.45 -0.80 -2.37
CA LEU A 45 -25.54 -1.27 -3.22
C LEU A 45 -25.28 -0.87 -4.68
N SER A 46 -25.47 -1.80 -5.60
CA SER A 46 -25.55 -1.48 -7.01
C SER A 46 -26.76 -0.58 -7.30
N TRP A 47 -26.75 0.11 -8.43
CA TRP A 47 -27.89 0.95 -8.83
C TRP A 47 -29.19 0.15 -8.92
N ASP A 48 -29.13 -1.10 -9.38
CA ASP A 48 -30.27 -2.01 -9.45
C ASP A 48 -30.79 -2.36 -8.06
N GLU A 49 -29.92 -2.72 -7.12
CA GLU A 49 -30.30 -3.00 -5.72
C GLU A 49 -30.89 -1.77 -5.03
N PHE A 50 -30.26 -0.60 -5.23
CA PHE A 50 -30.75 0.67 -4.70
C PHE A 50 -32.13 0.99 -5.24
N SER A 51 -32.35 0.81 -6.54
CA SER A 51 -33.67 1.02 -7.20
C SER A 51 -34.72 0.04 -6.68
N LYS A 52 -34.36 -1.23 -6.52
CA LYS A 52 -35.27 -2.23 -5.92
C LYS A 52 -35.66 -1.85 -4.50
N ILE A 53 -34.71 -1.45 -3.65
CA ILE A 53 -35.04 -1.00 -2.30
C ILE A 53 -35.98 0.18 -2.31
N ASN A 54 -35.75 1.18 -3.17
CA ASN A 54 -36.65 2.36 -3.28
C ASN A 54 -38.07 1.98 -3.70
N ASN A 55 -38.23 1.05 -4.64
CA ASN A 55 -39.53 0.57 -5.10
C ASN A 55 -40.33 -0.15 -4.00
N TYR A 56 -39.66 -0.77 -3.04
CA TYR A 56 -40.29 -1.51 -1.93
C TYR A 56 -40.28 -0.76 -0.59
N LEU A 57 -39.90 0.55 -0.57
CA LEU A 57 -39.84 1.31 0.68
C LEU A 57 -41.17 1.37 1.45
N TYR A 58 -42.29 1.28 0.77
CA TYR A 58 -43.61 1.26 1.39
C TYR A 58 -43.85 0.02 2.27
N GLU A 59 -43.18 -1.11 1.99
CA GLU A 59 -43.19 -2.33 2.80
C GLU A 59 -42.05 -2.35 3.85
N LEU A 60 -41.01 -1.56 3.62
CA LEU A 60 -39.77 -1.58 4.39
C LEU A 60 -39.74 -0.48 5.46
N VAL A 61 -40.76 -0.44 6.32
CA VAL A 61 -40.89 0.58 7.37
C VAL A 61 -39.68 0.61 8.26
N GLY A 62 -39.00 1.75 8.31
CA GLY A 62 -37.75 1.94 9.10
C GLY A 62 -36.47 1.70 8.34
N VAL A 63 -36.51 1.29 7.07
CA VAL A 63 -35.36 1.26 6.18
C VAL A 63 -35.18 2.62 5.52
N LYS A 64 -33.96 3.08 5.44
CA LYS A 64 -33.60 4.31 4.74
C LYS A 64 -32.36 4.04 3.86
N PRO A 65 -32.51 4.08 2.54
CA PRO A 65 -31.36 4.11 1.64
C PRO A 65 -30.64 5.46 1.80
N VAL A 66 -29.32 5.42 1.91
CA VAL A 66 -28.48 6.60 2.11
C VAL A 66 -27.39 6.60 1.07
N MET A 67 -27.25 7.68 0.33
CA MET A 67 -26.08 7.90 -0.51
C MET A 67 -24.93 8.46 0.33
N THR A 68 -23.76 7.87 0.18
CA THR A 68 -22.55 8.30 0.85
C THR A 68 -21.41 8.43 -0.16
N ILE A 69 -20.43 9.23 0.17
CA ILE A 69 -19.20 9.31 -0.62
C ILE A 69 -18.28 8.20 -0.16
N SER A 70 -17.65 7.51 -1.11
CA SER A 70 -16.63 6.51 -0.86
C SER A 70 -15.39 6.78 -1.70
N ARG A 71 -14.25 6.22 -1.31
CA ARG A 71 -13.08 6.15 -2.19
C ARG A 71 -13.41 5.32 -3.42
N ASP A 72 -12.76 5.66 -4.51
CA ASP A 72 -12.69 4.87 -5.73
C ASP A 72 -11.25 4.87 -6.22
N TYR A 73 -10.77 3.70 -6.59
CA TYR A 73 -9.42 3.50 -7.14
C TYR A 73 -9.54 3.08 -8.61
N PRO A 74 -9.66 4.04 -9.54
CA PRO A 74 -10.03 3.75 -10.94
C PRO A 74 -8.95 2.98 -11.70
N PHE A 75 -7.71 3.00 -11.21
CA PHE A 75 -6.59 2.26 -11.80
C PHE A 75 -6.33 0.91 -11.10
N ASN A 76 -7.26 0.45 -10.28
CA ASN A 76 -7.18 -0.82 -9.57
C ASN A 76 -5.84 -1.01 -8.85
N ASP A 77 -5.07 -2.03 -9.25
CA ASP A 77 -3.85 -2.47 -8.60
C ASP A 77 -2.58 -1.68 -8.97
N ILE A 78 -2.65 -0.81 -10.00
CA ILE A 78 -1.47 -0.10 -10.53
C ILE A 78 -0.84 0.82 -9.49
N TYR A 79 -1.63 1.46 -8.66
CA TYR A 79 -1.16 2.42 -7.66
C TYR A 79 -1.23 1.92 -6.21
N THR A 80 -1.65 0.69 -5.99
CA THR A 80 -1.99 0.19 -4.64
C THR A 80 -0.87 0.35 -3.63
N HIS A 81 0.37 0.05 -4.01
CA HIS A 81 1.50 0.14 -3.10
C HIS A 81 1.95 1.57 -2.79
N VAL A 82 1.53 2.56 -3.59
CA VAL A 82 1.79 3.97 -3.32
C VAL A 82 0.61 4.59 -2.58
N LEU A 83 -0.60 4.43 -3.11
CA LEU A 83 -1.80 5.02 -2.51
C LEU A 83 -2.20 4.30 -1.22
N GLY A 84 -2.04 2.99 -1.17
CA GLY A 84 -2.63 2.18 -0.12
C GLY A 84 -4.12 1.94 -0.35
N TYR A 85 -4.86 1.77 0.73
CA TYR A 85 -6.31 1.61 0.70
C TYR A 85 -6.94 2.11 1.99
N VAL A 86 -8.24 2.37 1.95
CA VAL A 86 -9.04 2.68 3.12
C VAL A 86 -9.92 1.52 3.53
N SER A 87 -10.11 1.34 4.82
CA SER A 87 -11.09 0.37 5.37
C SER A 87 -11.64 0.86 6.71
N GLN A 88 -12.57 0.10 7.30
CA GLN A 88 -13.10 0.43 8.63
C GLN A 88 -11.98 0.39 9.68
N PRO A 89 -11.93 1.36 10.63
CA PRO A 89 -10.96 1.35 11.71
C PRO A 89 -11.20 0.19 12.67
N ASN A 90 -10.12 -0.36 13.21
CA ASN A 90 -10.17 -1.23 14.39
C ASN A 90 -9.98 -0.39 15.67
N GLU A 91 -10.04 -1.04 16.84
CA GLU A 91 -9.86 -0.34 18.12
C GLU A 91 -8.49 0.32 18.27
N GLU A 92 -7.44 -0.35 17.76
CA GLU A 92 -6.07 0.17 17.80
C GLU A 92 -5.90 1.42 16.93
N ASP A 93 -6.48 1.44 15.74
CA ASP A 93 -6.48 2.62 14.86
C ASP A 93 -7.13 3.84 15.53
N ILE A 94 -8.25 3.60 16.21
CA ILE A 94 -9.00 4.66 16.90
C ILE A 94 -8.16 5.20 18.07
N LEU A 95 -7.53 4.32 18.84
CA LEU A 95 -6.71 4.71 19.99
C LEU A 95 -5.41 5.43 19.57
N ALA A 96 -4.85 5.07 18.44
CA ALA A 96 -3.57 5.61 17.95
C ALA A 96 -3.68 7.03 17.37
N ASN A 97 -4.85 7.46 16.90
CA ASN A 97 -5.01 8.74 16.22
C ASN A 97 -6.16 9.58 16.78
N LYS A 98 -5.81 10.70 17.44
CA LYS A 98 -6.79 11.63 18.03
C LYS A 98 -7.77 12.21 17.02
N VAL A 99 -7.32 12.48 15.78
CA VAL A 99 -8.18 13.02 14.73
C VAL A 99 -9.26 11.99 14.33
N ILE A 100 -8.89 10.72 14.28
CA ILE A 100 -9.85 9.64 14.03
C ILE A 100 -10.83 9.52 15.20
N GLN A 101 -10.37 9.63 16.45
CA GLN A 101 -11.23 9.62 17.64
C GLN A 101 -12.28 10.74 17.60
N GLU A 102 -11.84 11.96 17.31
CA GLU A 102 -12.70 13.15 17.27
C GLU A 102 -13.71 13.14 16.12
N LYS A 103 -13.29 12.60 14.97
CA LYS A 103 -14.11 12.53 13.75
C LYS A 103 -14.88 11.21 13.60
N PHE A 104 -14.76 10.33 14.60
CA PHE A 104 -15.33 8.98 14.50
C PHE A 104 -16.86 9.03 14.36
N VAL A 105 -17.35 8.44 13.27
CA VAL A 105 -18.76 8.16 13.04
C VAL A 105 -18.90 6.73 12.54
N PRO A 106 -20.02 6.03 12.82
CA PRO A 106 -20.25 4.71 12.29
C PRO A 106 -20.16 4.69 10.77
N GLY A 107 -19.34 3.77 10.23
CA GLY A 107 -19.10 3.65 8.80
C GLY A 107 -17.95 4.49 8.25
N ILE A 108 -17.25 5.26 9.09
CA ILE A 108 -16.03 5.95 8.68
C ILE A 108 -14.99 4.95 8.16
N LYS A 109 -14.28 5.35 7.12
CA LYS A 109 -13.14 4.60 6.58
C LYS A 109 -11.89 5.44 6.75
N ILE A 110 -10.80 4.78 7.08
CA ILE A 110 -9.48 5.39 7.30
C ILE A 110 -8.42 4.74 6.45
N GLY A 111 -7.37 5.46 6.15
CA GLY A 111 -6.20 4.96 5.44
C GLY A 111 -5.45 3.90 6.26
N LYS A 112 -5.20 2.75 5.66
CA LYS A 112 -4.48 1.63 6.30
C LYS A 112 -3.02 1.56 5.92
N LEU A 113 -2.70 1.94 4.71
CA LEU A 113 -1.36 1.88 4.13
C LEU A 113 -1.14 3.07 3.19
N GLY A 114 0.12 3.28 2.80
CA GLY A 114 0.52 4.22 1.77
C GLY A 114 0.13 5.67 2.05
N LEU A 115 -0.11 6.44 1.00
CA LEU A 115 -0.50 7.85 1.11
C LEU A 115 -1.85 8.06 1.80
N GLU A 116 -2.79 7.12 1.67
CA GLU A 116 -4.06 7.18 2.39
C GLU A 116 -3.84 7.21 3.91
N LYS A 117 -2.89 6.42 4.44
CA LYS A 117 -2.53 6.42 5.86
C LYS A 117 -1.70 7.64 6.25
N THR A 118 -0.68 7.95 5.46
CA THR A 118 0.26 9.03 5.80
C THR A 118 -0.40 10.40 5.78
N LEU A 119 -1.34 10.60 4.85
CA LEU A 119 -2.06 11.86 4.66
C LEU A 119 -3.49 11.79 5.20
N GLU A 120 -3.79 10.86 6.11
CA GLU A 120 -5.12 10.65 6.68
C GLU A 120 -5.72 11.95 7.22
N ASN A 121 -4.95 12.76 7.94
CA ASN A 121 -5.43 13.99 8.55
C ASN A 121 -5.92 15.01 7.52
N ASP A 122 -5.32 15.01 6.33
CA ASP A 122 -5.69 15.89 5.21
C ASP A 122 -6.85 15.31 4.40
N LEU A 123 -6.90 13.97 4.28
CA LEU A 123 -7.84 13.25 3.43
C LEU A 123 -9.17 12.91 4.10
N ILE A 124 -9.21 12.81 5.43
CA ILE A 124 -10.41 12.41 6.18
C ILE A 124 -11.56 13.42 6.08
N GLY A 125 -11.24 14.68 5.75
CA GLY A 125 -12.25 15.75 5.66
C GLY A 125 -12.91 16.11 6.99
N VAL A 126 -14.02 16.82 6.91
CA VAL A 126 -14.88 17.17 8.05
C VAL A 126 -16.29 16.70 7.72
N ASN A 127 -16.87 15.91 8.61
CA ASN A 127 -18.23 15.37 8.43
C ASN A 127 -19.29 16.46 8.58
N ASP A 128 -20.44 16.28 7.91
CA ASP A 128 -21.64 17.03 8.21
C ASP A 128 -22.10 16.72 9.64
N ILE A 129 -22.40 17.75 10.41
CA ILE A 129 -22.95 17.60 11.76
C ILE A 129 -24.38 18.11 11.78
N GLN A 130 -25.32 17.24 12.17
CA GLN A 130 -26.71 17.59 12.37
C GLN A 130 -27.10 17.30 13.81
N ARG A 131 -27.49 18.32 14.55
CA ARG A 131 -27.99 18.21 15.94
C ARG A 131 -29.51 18.25 15.93
N TYR A 132 -30.11 17.30 16.61
CA TYR A 132 -31.55 17.19 16.75
C TYR A 132 -31.94 17.20 18.24
N GLU A 133 -33.01 17.91 18.56
CA GLU A 133 -33.75 17.70 19.80
C GLU A 133 -34.53 16.38 19.66
N VAL A 134 -34.44 15.52 20.69
CA VAL A 134 -35.17 14.26 20.73
C VAL A 134 -36.02 14.18 21.99
N ASN A 135 -37.20 13.56 21.92
CA ASN A 135 -38.01 13.28 23.10
C ASN A 135 -37.46 12.10 23.92
N ALA A 136 -38.09 11.79 25.04
CA ALA A 136 -37.70 10.69 25.94
C ALA A 136 -37.68 9.31 25.24
N TYR A 137 -38.33 9.14 24.10
CA TYR A 137 -38.34 7.91 23.28
C TYR A 137 -37.33 7.93 22.12
N GLY A 138 -36.47 8.98 22.05
CA GLY A 138 -35.47 9.11 21.00
C GLY A 138 -36.01 9.55 19.63
N LYS A 139 -37.29 10.01 19.56
CA LYS A 139 -37.89 10.56 18.35
C LYS A 139 -37.40 11.97 18.12
N ARG A 140 -36.88 12.29 16.95
CA ARG A 140 -36.44 13.63 16.54
C ARG A 140 -37.66 14.58 16.52
N ILE A 141 -37.56 15.72 17.23
CA ILE A 141 -38.59 16.77 17.29
C ILE A 141 -38.20 17.93 16.39
N ASN A 142 -37.06 18.55 16.68
CA ASN A 142 -36.56 19.72 15.96
C ASN A 142 -35.10 19.52 15.53
N GLN A 143 -34.72 20.11 14.40
CA GLN A 143 -33.32 20.26 14.03
C GLN A 143 -32.78 21.54 14.71
N LEU A 144 -31.80 21.38 15.57
CA LEU A 144 -31.21 22.49 16.32
C LEU A 144 -30.09 23.15 15.51
N GLU A 145 -29.25 22.35 14.85
CA GLU A 145 -28.06 22.83 14.16
C GLU A 145 -27.74 21.96 12.95
N TYR A 146 -27.30 22.60 11.89
CA TYR A 146 -26.67 21.94 10.75
C TYR A 146 -25.34 22.64 10.45
N GLN A 147 -24.25 21.88 10.56
CA GLN A 147 -22.92 22.32 10.15
C GLN A 147 -22.50 21.48 8.97
N LYS A 148 -22.34 22.13 7.82
CA LYS A 148 -21.87 21.45 6.60
C LYS A 148 -20.39 21.09 6.76
N GLY A 149 -20.06 19.86 6.51
CA GLY A 149 -18.70 19.36 6.45
C GLY A 149 -17.91 19.97 5.29
N LYS A 150 -16.61 19.84 5.36
CA LYS A 150 -15.71 20.22 4.29
C LYS A 150 -14.93 19.02 3.82
N GLN A 151 -15.04 18.71 2.54
CA GLN A 151 -14.37 17.59 1.92
C GLN A 151 -13.64 18.12 0.69
N GLU A 152 -12.40 18.59 0.88
CA GLU A 152 -11.60 19.05 -0.27
C GLU A 152 -10.12 19.14 0.08
N SER A 153 -9.44 17.99 0.17
CA SER A 153 -8.00 18.00 -0.02
C SER A 153 -7.68 17.34 -1.35
N LYS A 154 -7.11 18.11 -2.27
CA LYS A 154 -6.55 17.61 -3.52
C LYS A 154 -5.06 17.44 -3.33
N ILE A 155 -4.58 16.20 -3.44
CA ILE A 155 -3.17 15.88 -3.33
C ILE A 155 -2.66 15.58 -4.73
N ARG A 156 -1.60 16.27 -5.13
CA ARG A 156 -0.90 16.01 -6.37
C ARG A 156 0.37 15.23 -6.07
N ILE A 157 0.56 14.14 -6.78
CA ILE A 157 1.77 13.32 -6.71
C ILE A 157 2.57 13.45 -8.01
N THR A 158 3.84 13.06 -7.97
CA THR A 158 4.76 13.20 -9.09
C THR A 158 4.71 12.05 -10.08
N LEU A 159 3.99 10.96 -9.75
CA LEU A 159 3.91 9.78 -10.61
C LEU A 159 3.24 10.10 -11.95
N ASP A 160 3.90 9.71 -13.03
CA ASP A 160 3.35 9.74 -14.38
C ASP A 160 2.53 8.48 -14.64
N THR A 161 1.29 8.67 -15.10
CA THR A 161 0.34 7.56 -15.28
C THR A 161 0.76 6.60 -16.39
N ASP A 162 1.35 7.09 -17.47
CA ASP A 162 1.71 6.23 -18.60
C ASP A 162 2.95 5.40 -18.27
N VAL A 163 3.95 6.00 -17.58
CA VAL A 163 5.13 5.28 -17.11
C VAL A 163 4.76 4.25 -16.03
N GLN A 164 3.81 4.58 -15.15
CA GLN A 164 3.33 3.65 -14.12
C GLN A 164 2.60 2.45 -14.75
N LYS A 165 1.73 2.67 -15.73
CA LYS A 165 1.04 1.61 -16.48
C LYS A 165 2.01 0.72 -17.24
N LEU A 166 2.96 1.34 -17.96
CA LEU A 166 4.01 0.60 -18.66
C LEU A 166 4.82 -0.27 -17.70
N SER A 167 5.12 0.25 -16.50
CA SER A 167 5.81 -0.52 -15.45
C SER A 167 5.01 -1.75 -15.01
N ALA A 168 3.68 -1.63 -14.94
CA ALA A 168 2.78 -2.74 -14.61
C ALA A 168 2.77 -3.79 -15.73
N GLU A 169 2.66 -3.37 -16.98
CA GLU A 169 2.68 -4.25 -18.16
C GLU A 169 4.00 -5.03 -18.26
N LEU A 170 5.15 -4.39 -18.08
CA LEU A 170 6.47 -5.01 -18.15
C LEU A 170 6.71 -6.06 -17.05
N LEU A 171 6.06 -5.93 -15.92
CA LEU A 171 6.14 -6.87 -14.79
C LEU A 171 4.97 -7.85 -14.73
N GLU A 172 4.10 -7.89 -15.72
CA GLU A 172 2.99 -8.85 -15.77
C GLU A 172 3.51 -10.29 -15.63
N GLY A 173 2.91 -11.05 -14.73
CA GLY A 173 3.29 -12.44 -14.43
C GLY A 173 4.62 -12.62 -13.69
N LYS A 174 5.31 -11.54 -13.32
CA LYS A 174 6.62 -11.56 -12.64
C LYS A 174 6.50 -10.97 -11.24
N ALA A 175 7.40 -11.39 -10.33
CA ALA A 175 7.59 -10.74 -9.04
C ALA A 175 8.80 -9.80 -9.13
N GLY A 176 8.61 -8.54 -8.75
CA GLY A 176 9.67 -7.54 -8.78
C GLY A 176 9.14 -6.13 -8.60
N SER A 177 9.98 -5.14 -8.86
CA SER A 177 9.60 -3.74 -8.79
C SER A 177 10.31 -2.90 -9.86
N ILE A 178 9.66 -1.82 -10.26
CA ILE A 178 10.23 -0.78 -11.12
C ILE A 178 10.09 0.54 -10.37
N SER A 179 11.20 1.26 -10.24
CA SER A 179 11.26 2.62 -9.71
C SER A 179 11.95 3.52 -10.72
N VAL A 180 11.30 4.60 -11.11
CA VAL A 180 11.83 5.60 -12.02
C VAL A 180 11.86 6.95 -11.30
N MET A 181 13.02 7.56 -11.24
CA MET A 181 13.25 8.81 -10.53
C MET A 181 13.90 9.83 -11.46
N ASP A 182 13.45 11.07 -11.40
CA ASP A 182 14.14 12.19 -12.03
C ASP A 182 15.45 12.48 -11.27
N ILE A 183 16.56 12.45 -11.98
CA ILE A 183 17.90 12.62 -11.37
C ILE A 183 18.21 14.07 -10.98
N TYR A 184 17.47 15.04 -11.46
CA TYR A 184 17.68 16.45 -11.14
C TYR A 184 16.82 16.90 -9.96
N THR A 185 15.57 16.44 -9.90
CA THR A 185 14.61 16.86 -8.86
C THR A 185 14.52 15.87 -7.71
N GLY A 186 14.84 14.59 -7.96
CA GLY A 186 14.60 13.49 -7.01
C GLY A 186 13.15 13.02 -6.97
N GLU A 187 12.28 13.55 -7.82
CA GLU A 187 10.88 13.16 -7.88
C GLU A 187 10.70 11.75 -8.46
N MET A 188 9.83 10.97 -7.82
CA MET A 188 9.47 9.66 -8.34
C MET A 188 8.49 9.79 -9.49
N ILE A 189 8.88 9.32 -10.68
CA ILE A 189 8.06 9.31 -11.89
C ILE A 189 7.22 8.03 -11.97
N ALA A 190 7.78 6.90 -11.54
CA ALA A 190 7.05 5.65 -11.39
C ALA A 190 7.57 4.85 -10.19
N MET A 191 6.65 4.11 -9.56
CA MET A 191 6.95 3.27 -8.40
C MET A 191 5.94 2.11 -8.36
N TYR A 192 6.29 1.02 -9.03
CA TYR A 192 5.41 -0.13 -9.18
C TYR A 192 6.00 -1.39 -8.55
N SER A 193 5.19 -2.13 -7.82
CA SER A 193 5.54 -3.41 -7.18
C SER A 193 4.61 -4.51 -7.68
N SER A 194 5.18 -5.59 -8.22
CA SER A 194 4.44 -6.72 -8.80
C SER A 194 4.69 -8.02 -8.01
N PRO A 195 3.68 -8.92 -7.91
CA PRO A 195 2.28 -8.63 -8.19
C PRO A 195 1.70 -7.66 -7.18
N SER A 196 0.61 -7.01 -7.57
CA SER A 196 -0.16 -6.11 -6.74
C SER A 196 -1.54 -6.69 -6.40
N TYR A 197 -2.44 -5.91 -5.83
CA TYR A 197 -3.80 -6.31 -5.48
C TYR A 197 -4.77 -5.14 -5.64
N ASN A 198 -6.05 -5.43 -5.85
CA ASN A 198 -7.05 -4.39 -6.02
C ASN A 198 -7.43 -3.75 -4.68
N PRO A 199 -7.15 -2.45 -4.45
CA PRO A 199 -7.49 -1.76 -3.21
C PRO A 199 -9.00 -1.60 -3.01
N ASN A 200 -9.79 -1.60 -4.09
CA ASN A 200 -11.25 -1.52 -4.01
C ASN A 200 -11.87 -2.71 -3.24
N SER A 201 -11.23 -3.89 -3.27
CA SER A 201 -11.69 -5.06 -2.51
C SER A 201 -11.74 -4.83 -0.99
N PHE A 202 -10.96 -3.87 -0.47
CA PHE A 202 -10.89 -3.59 0.97
C PHE A 202 -11.91 -2.55 1.45
N LEU A 203 -12.52 -1.79 0.55
CA LEU A 203 -13.40 -0.67 0.88
C LEU A 203 -14.60 -1.07 1.74
N PHE A 204 -15.19 -2.23 1.46
CA PHE A 204 -16.40 -2.73 2.13
C PHE A 204 -16.16 -4.06 2.86
N GLY A 205 -14.89 -4.43 3.00
CA GLY A 205 -14.44 -5.68 3.57
C GLY A 205 -14.18 -6.73 2.51
N ILE A 206 -12.95 -7.22 2.47
CA ILE A 206 -12.53 -8.30 1.57
C ILE A 206 -13.15 -9.63 1.99
N SER A 207 -13.51 -10.49 1.03
CA SER A 207 -13.96 -11.84 1.33
C SER A 207 -12.82 -12.69 1.91
N GLN A 208 -13.15 -13.68 2.72
CA GLN A 208 -12.13 -14.56 3.32
C GLN A 208 -11.35 -15.31 2.24
N ASP A 209 -12.02 -15.77 1.21
CA ASP A 209 -11.41 -16.52 0.11
C ASP A 209 -10.44 -15.64 -0.68
N GLU A 210 -10.83 -14.42 -1.05
CA GLU A 210 -9.96 -13.45 -1.73
C GLU A 210 -8.77 -13.06 -0.86
N TRP A 211 -8.99 -12.82 0.45
CA TRP A 211 -7.92 -12.57 1.40
C TRP A 211 -6.91 -13.72 1.47
N GLN A 212 -7.38 -14.97 1.51
CA GLN A 212 -6.50 -16.14 1.52
C GLN A 212 -5.68 -16.26 0.22
N LEU A 213 -6.29 -15.98 -0.94
CA LEU A 213 -5.58 -15.95 -2.23
C LEU A 213 -4.45 -14.93 -2.22
N ILE A 214 -4.70 -13.72 -1.76
CA ILE A 214 -3.68 -12.64 -1.69
C ILE A 214 -2.60 -13.01 -0.68
N ARG A 215 -2.99 -13.42 0.54
CA ARG A 215 -2.07 -13.71 1.64
C ARG A 215 -1.14 -14.88 1.37
N ASN A 216 -1.68 -15.93 0.76
CA ASN A 216 -0.94 -17.18 0.53
C ASN A 216 -0.21 -17.19 -0.82
N ASN A 217 -0.33 -16.13 -1.62
CA ASN A 217 0.36 -16.04 -2.90
C ASN A 217 1.89 -16.07 -2.69
N PRO A 218 2.62 -17.03 -3.31
CA PRO A 218 4.07 -17.16 -3.14
C PRO A 218 4.86 -15.93 -3.62
N LEU A 219 4.30 -15.16 -4.54
CA LEU A 219 4.89 -13.94 -5.07
C LEU A 219 4.67 -12.70 -4.17
N LYS A 220 4.00 -12.88 -3.02
CA LYS A 220 3.85 -11.85 -1.96
C LYS A 220 3.31 -10.50 -2.45
N PRO A 221 2.06 -10.42 -2.95
CA PRO A 221 1.48 -9.17 -3.45
C PRO A 221 1.32 -8.09 -2.38
N LEU A 222 1.20 -8.44 -1.10
CA LEU A 222 1.07 -7.46 -0.01
C LEU A 222 2.37 -6.69 0.29
N ILE A 223 3.52 -7.18 -0.18
CA ILE A 223 4.80 -6.53 0.06
C ILE A 223 5.04 -5.47 -1.01
N ASN A 224 5.23 -4.22 -0.56
CA ASN A 224 5.77 -3.16 -1.41
C ASN A 224 7.25 -3.43 -1.68
N LYS A 225 7.56 -4.08 -2.81
CA LYS A 225 8.92 -4.50 -3.16
C LYS A 225 9.83 -3.34 -3.53
N THR A 226 9.26 -2.16 -3.86
CA THR A 226 10.04 -0.96 -4.13
C THR A 226 10.69 -0.39 -2.86
N LEU A 227 10.02 -0.56 -1.69
CA LEU A 227 10.46 -0.02 -0.41
C LEU A 227 11.00 -1.08 0.54
N SER A 228 10.36 -2.25 0.58
CA SER A 228 10.63 -3.30 1.56
C SER A 228 11.25 -4.56 0.95
N GLY A 229 11.48 -4.58 -0.37
CA GLY A 229 12.13 -5.70 -1.04
C GLY A 229 13.61 -5.76 -0.70
N LEU A 230 14.05 -6.89 -0.13
CA LEU A 230 15.47 -7.15 0.16
C LEU A 230 16.06 -7.99 -0.95
N TYR A 231 16.89 -7.38 -1.78
CA TYR A 231 17.54 -8.02 -2.91
C TYR A 231 19.04 -7.93 -2.79
N SER A 232 19.75 -8.99 -3.20
CA SER A 232 21.21 -8.92 -3.35
C SER A 232 21.56 -7.91 -4.44
N PRO A 233 22.40 -6.91 -4.17
CA PRO A 233 22.71 -5.85 -5.13
C PRO A 233 23.45 -6.37 -6.36
N GLY A 234 24.11 -7.51 -6.27
CA GLY A 234 24.92 -8.05 -7.35
C GLY A 234 25.94 -7.02 -7.85
N SER A 235 26.16 -6.97 -9.21
CA SER A 235 27.12 -6.04 -9.81
C SER A 235 26.77 -4.56 -9.67
N THR A 236 25.56 -4.22 -9.20
CA THR A 236 25.18 -2.82 -9.00
C THR A 236 25.94 -2.15 -7.86
N ILE A 237 26.56 -2.93 -6.94
CA ILE A 237 27.41 -2.41 -5.88
C ILE A 237 28.82 -2.02 -6.36
N LYS A 238 29.25 -2.51 -7.52
CA LYS A 238 30.64 -2.32 -8.03
C LYS A 238 31.07 -0.84 -8.18
N PRO A 239 30.20 0.08 -8.67
CA PRO A 239 30.53 1.50 -8.69
C PRO A 239 30.88 2.07 -7.31
N ILE A 240 30.14 1.64 -6.27
CA ILE A 240 30.37 2.11 -4.89
C ILE A 240 31.68 1.57 -4.36
N VAL A 241 32.00 0.29 -4.64
CA VAL A 241 33.30 -0.31 -4.28
C VAL A 241 34.45 0.41 -4.96
N ALA A 242 34.30 0.73 -6.27
CA ALA A 242 35.30 1.47 -7.03
C ALA A 242 35.51 2.87 -6.46
N LEU A 243 34.44 3.61 -6.19
CA LEU A 243 34.49 4.95 -5.63
C LEU A 243 35.17 4.94 -4.26
N SER A 244 34.79 4.02 -3.40
CA SER A 244 35.39 3.86 -2.08
C SER A 244 36.91 3.61 -2.15
N ALA A 245 37.34 2.77 -3.09
CA ALA A 245 38.75 2.47 -3.26
C ALA A 245 39.57 3.66 -3.80
N LEU A 246 38.97 4.46 -4.71
CA LEU A 246 39.55 5.70 -5.20
C LEU A 246 39.65 6.76 -4.11
N GLU A 247 38.58 7.01 -3.37
CA GLU A 247 38.53 7.98 -2.26
C GLU A 247 39.56 7.65 -1.15
N ASN A 248 39.82 6.38 -0.90
CA ASN A 248 40.77 5.94 0.13
C ASN A 248 42.18 5.72 -0.39
N GLY A 249 42.48 6.06 -1.65
CA GLY A 249 43.82 5.90 -2.23
C GLY A 249 44.29 4.43 -2.35
N ILE A 250 43.36 3.47 -2.32
CA ILE A 250 43.69 2.04 -2.45
C ILE A 250 44.08 1.70 -3.87
N MET A 251 43.55 2.42 -4.84
CA MET A 251 43.86 2.33 -6.25
C MET A 251 43.77 3.69 -6.93
N ASP A 252 44.37 3.81 -8.08
CA ASP A 252 44.19 4.86 -9.06
C ASP A 252 43.47 4.29 -10.33
N THR A 253 43.21 5.15 -11.31
CA THR A 253 42.57 4.75 -12.57
C THR A 253 43.43 3.83 -13.43
N ASN A 254 44.73 3.75 -13.17
CA ASN A 254 45.70 2.90 -13.89
C ASN A 254 45.90 1.52 -13.22
N PHE A 255 45.35 1.33 -12.01
CA PHE A 255 45.41 0.08 -11.28
C PHE A 255 44.86 -1.08 -12.13
N LYS A 256 45.66 -2.16 -12.24
CA LYS A 256 45.29 -3.34 -13.05
C LYS A 256 45.31 -4.60 -12.18
N VAL A 257 44.36 -5.49 -12.49
CA VAL A 257 44.22 -6.82 -11.90
C VAL A 257 44.20 -7.86 -13.01
N GLN A 258 44.92 -8.95 -12.86
CA GLN A 258 44.81 -10.09 -13.78
C GLN A 258 43.66 -11.00 -13.34
N CYS A 259 42.62 -11.06 -14.14
CA CYS A 259 41.52 -11.98 -13.93
C CYS A 259 41.79 -13.31 -14.62
N LYS A 260 41.99 -14.37 -13.85
CA LYS A 260 42.17 -15.75 -14.29
C LYS A 260 40.88 -16.58 -14.24
N GLY A 261 39.72 -15.94 -14.07
CA GLY A 261 38.43 -16.58 -13.91
C GLY A 261 38.06 -16.93 -12.47
N LYS A 262 39.01 -16.86 -11.54
CA LYS A 262 38.79 -17.09 -10.11
C LYS A 262 39.82 -16.35 -9.26
N MET A 263 39.50 -16.19 -7.98
CA MET A 263 40.38 -15.71 -6.92
C MET A 263 40.25 -16.66 -5.73
N GLU A 264 41.36 -17.03 -5.13
CA GLU A 264 41.40 -17.84 -3.89
C GLU A 264 41.72 -16.96 -2.68
N LEU A 265 40.92 -17.08 -1.62
CA LEU A 265 41.09 -16.33 -0.40
C LEU A 265 40.66 -17.20 0.80
N HIS A 266 41.59 -17.36 1.77
CA HIS A 266 41.36 -18.17 2.98
C HIS A 266 40.75 -19.57 2.71
N GLY A 267 41.25 -20.27 1.67
CA GLY A 267 40.79 -21.59 1.31
C GLY A 267 39.44 -21.64 0.58
N GLN A 268 38.83 -20.50 0.28
CA GLN A 268 37.61 -20.41 -0.52
C GLN A 268 37.94 -19.87 -1.92
N THR A 269 37.25 -20.40 -2.92
CA THR A 269 37.36 -19.96 -4.32
C THR A 269 36.17 -19.07 -4.69
N PHE A 270 36.48 -17.87 -5.14
CA PHE A 270 35.53 -16.89 -5.65
C PHE A 270 35.61 -16.84 -7.17
N HIS A 271 34.56 -17.24 -7.86
CA HIS A 271 34.54 -17.30 -9.31
C HIS A 271 34.17 -15.98 -9.95
N CYS A 272 34.78 -15.69 -11.09
CA CYS A 272 34.30 -14.68 -12.03
C CYS A 272 33.29 -15.34 -12.98
N TRP A 273 32.32 -14.56 -13.44
CA TRP A 273 31.33 -15.08 -14.41
C TRP A 273 31.98 -15.61 -15.71
N LYS A 274 33.17 -15.10 -16.09
CA LYS A 274 33.95 -15.59 -17.22
C LYS A 274 34.96 -16.62 -16.73
N GLU A 275 34.69 -17.89 -16.89
CA GLU A 275 35.50 -19.01 -16.36
C GLU A 275 36.98 -18.97 -16.78
N LYS A 276 37.25 -18.63 -18.05
CA LYS A 276 38.63 -18.52 -18.58
C LYS A 276 39.34 -17.22 -18.18
N GLY A 277 38.64 -16.35 -17.43
CA GLY A 277 39.11 -15.04 -17.03
C GLY A 277 39.05 -13.97 -18.13
N HIS A 278 39.25 -12.73 -17.71
CA HIS A 278 39.25 -11.54 -18.58
C HIS A 278 40.65 -11.10 -19.00
N GLY A 279 41.70 -11.73 -18.42
CA GLY A 279 43.06 -11.21 -18.55
C GLY A 279 43.31 -9.97 -17.73
N TRP A 280 44.18 -9.08 -18.20
CA TRP A 280 44.49 -7.82 -17.50
C TRP A 280 43.35 -6.82 -17.62
N MET A 281 42.78 -6.42 -16.48
CA MET A 281 41.65 -5.49 -16.35
C MET A 281 42.08 -4.18 -15.69
N SER A 282 41.81 -3.05 -16.33
CA SER A 282 41.77 -1.72 -15.70
C SER A 282 40.39 -1.45 -15.13
N LEU A 283 40.22 -0.42 -14.29
CA LEU A 283 38.93 -0.03 -13.72
C LEU A 283 37.85 0.12 -14.81
N LYS A 284 38.12 0.87 -15.88
CA LYS A 284 37.16 1.07 -16.98
C LYS A 284 36.72 -0.23 -17.62
N ASN A 285 37.69 -1.15 -17.90
CA ASN A 285 37.38 -2.42 -18.53
C ASN A 285 36.67 -3.39 -17.56
N ALA A 286 37.03 -3.37 -16.28
CA ALA A 286 36.40 -4.17 -15.24
C ALA A 286 34.94 -3.74 -15.00
N MET A 287 34.66 -2.45 -15.01
CA MET A 287 33.29 -1.94 -14.98
C MET A 287 32.51 -2.35 -16.23
N LYS A 288 33.06 -2.11 -17.43
CA LYS A 288 32.40 -2.45 -18.71
C LYS A 288 32.06 -3.93 -18.83
N GLN A 289 32.97 -4.80 -18.37
CA GLN A 289 32.80 -6.26 -18.48
C GLN A 289 32.31 -6.91 -17.19
N SER A 290 32.00 -6.12 -16.18
CA SER A 290 31.54 -6.61 -14.88
C SER A 290 32.45 -7.68 -14.28
N CYS A 291 33.78 -7.49 -14.33
CA CYS A 291 34.76 -8.47 -13.89
C CYS A 291 34.74 -8.64 -12.37
N ASP A 292 34.25 -9.76 -11.85
CA ASP A 292 34.13 -9.99 -10.40
C ASP A 292 35.51 -10.05 -9.72
N THR A 293 36.48 -10.74 -10.30
CA THR A 293 37.84 -10.87 -9.73
C THR A 293 38.50 -9.53 -9.50
N TYR A 294 38.31 -8.54 -10.38
CA TYR A 294 38.81 -7.19 -10.20
C TYR A 294 38.27 -6.55 -8.92
N PHE A 295 36.96 -6.67 -8.72
CA PHE A 295 36.27 -6.08 -7.55
C PHE A 295 36.50 -6.87 -6.28
N TYR A 296 36.70 -8.18 -6.31
CA TYR A 296 37.13 -8.96 -5.16
C TYR A 296 38.49 -8.49 -4.65
N GLU A 297 39.45 -8.28 -5.56
CA GLU A 297 40.79 -7.83 -5.18
C GLU A 297 40.79 -6.41 -4.58
N ILE A 298 39.97 -5.52 -5.15
CA ILE A 298 39.79 -4.17 -4.59
C ILE A 298 39.11 -4.23 -3.22
N ALA A 299 38.03 -4.98 -3.07
CA ALA A 299 37.31 -5.11 -1.82
C ALA A 299 38.20 -5.71 -0.72
N ARG A 300 39.03 -6.70 -1.07
CA ARG A 300 40.03 -7.30 -0.15
C ARG A 300 41.04 -6.26 0.37
N LYS A 301 41.53 -5.39 -0.49
CA LYS A 301 42.48 -4.33 -0.14
C LYS A 301 41.82 -3.18 0.64
N LEU A 302 40.60 -2.87 0.30
CA LEU A 302 39.79 -1.77 0.87
C LEU A 302 39.37 -2.08 2.32
N GLY A 303 38.87 -3.27 2.54
CA GLY A 303 38.24 -3.68 3.79
C GLY A 303 36.81 -3.16 3.94
N VAL A 304 36.04 -3.80 4.82
CA VAL A 304 34.61 -3.54 4.99
C VAL A 304 34.33 -2.18 5.62
N ASP A 305 35.17 -1.73 6.54
CA ASP A 305 34.97 -0.47 7.28
C ASP A 305 35.00 0.75 6.35
N LYS A 306 35.99 0.81 5.46
CA LYS A 306 36.12 1.88 4.48
C LYS A 306 35.01 1.83 3.46
N LEU A 307 34.64 0.62 3.00
CA LEU A 307 33.50 0.45 2.09
C LEU A 307 32.20 0.93 2.73
N LYS A 308 32.00 0.61 4.02
CA LYS A 308 30.80 1.04 4.77
C LYS A 308 30.66 2.56 4.79
N VAL A 309 31.73 3.30 5.03
CA VAL A 309 31.71 4.78 5.07
C VAL A 309 31.21 5.36 3.74
N THR A 310 31.68 4.81 2.62
CA THR A 310 31.22 5.26 1.30
C THR A 310 29.79 4.80 1.03
N ALA A 311 29.45 3.56 1.36
CA ALA A 311 28.09 3.00 1.19
C ALA A 311 27.04 3.80 1.99
N ASP A 312 27.38 4.25 3.20
CA ASP A 312 26.53 5.09 4.04
C ASP A 312 26.17 6.44 3.36
N LYS A 313 27.06 6.99 2.52
CA LYS A 313 26.77 8.21 1.73
C LYS A 313 25.70 8.00 0.68
N PHE A 314 25.54 6.77 0.20
CA PHE A 314 24.48 6.34 -0.72
C PHE A 314 23.24 5.82 -0.01
N GLY A 315 23.15 5.94 1.31
CA GLY A 315 22.00 5.48 2.11
C GLY A 315 21.94 3.96 2.30
N LEU A 316 22.98 3.20 1.88
CA LEU A 316 23.02 1.75 2.09
C LEU A 316 23.23 1.42 3.57
N GLY A 317 22.54 0.39 4.06
CA GLY A 317 22.63 -0.04 5.46
C GLY A 317 21.91 0.86 6.47
N LYS A 318 21.15 1.85 6.01
CA LYS A 318 20.31 2.73 6.82
C LYS A 318 18.86 2.68 6.37
N LYS A 319 17.94 2.87 7.32
CA LYS A 319 16.53 3.09 6.99
C LYS A 319 16.40 4.54 6.48
N VAL A 320 16.27 4.71 5.17
CA VAL A 320 16.27 6.03 4.51
C VAL A 320 14.87 6.64 4.48
N LEU A 321 13.86 5.79 4.26
CA LEU A 321 12.46 6.19 4.23
C LEU A 321 11.80 5.81 5.56
N GLY A 322 10.93 6.69 6.07
CA GLY A 322 10.09 6.39 7.21
C GLY A 322 9.15 5.20 6.94
N GLU A 323 8.41 4.77 7.95
CA GLU A 323 7.29 3.85 7.74
C GLU A 323 6.18 4.60 7.01
N TYR A 324 5.81 4.07 5.85
CA TYR A 324 4.60 4.49 5.16
C TYR A 324 3.39 3.77 5.77
#